data_b7afabb0bd029627d2f6029e1843f436
#
_entry.id   b7afabb0bd029627d2f6029e1843f436
#
_cell.length_a   1.000
_cell.length_b   1.000
_cell.length_c   1.000
_cell.angle_alpha   90.00
_cell.angle_beta   90.00
_cell.angle_gamma   90.00
#
_symmetry.space_group_name_H-M   'P 1'
#
loop_
_entity.id
_entity.type
_entity.pdbx_description
1 polymer ?
#
loop_
_entity_poly.entity_id
_entity_poly.type
_entity_poly.pdbx_seq_one_letter_code
_entity_poly.pdbx_strand_id
1 'polypeptide(L)'
;MKRTGTYLLAIMLFLGVACQLKKEKQEAADTKNTEVVSQKWTQEQADAWAEENGWLRGSNFNPSTSINQLEVWQAETFDTETIDRELGWAEEIGLNCMRVYLHHVAWEVDKDGFKNRMNKYLEIADSHGIKTIFVFFDDCWNATYQAGKQPDPKSGVHNSGWVRDPGDLLYEDENLVNVLEVYVKDVLTTFKDDKRIAIWDLYNEPGNSGYSNRSMPLLKNVFNWAWEIRPSQPVSAGVWNASLTDLNKFQLENSDIITYHNYEGPEQHQAAIDTLKTRGLPMVCTEYMARRNNSYFQNIMPILHNENIGAINWGLVAGKSNTKYAWDEPIPDGSEPPLWFHEIFHPDGTPYSQEEVDVIKSLTGIN
;
A
#
# COMPACT_ATOMS: atom_id res chain seq x y z
N MET A 1 53.24 52.80 27.26
CA MET A 1 52.90 52.62 25.82
C MET A 1 53.33 51.22 25.36
N LYS A 2 52.50 50.48 24.60
CA LYS A 2 52.63 49.15 24.04
C LYS A 2 52.05 47.98 24.88
N ARG A 3 50.71 47.79 24.79
CA ARG A 3 50.01 46.51 24.94
C ARG A 3 48.57 46.63 24.39
N THR A 4 48.42 46.88 23.07
CA THR A 4 47.08 46.95 22.44
C THR A 4 47.02 46.31 21.04
N GLY A 5 48.10 45.59 20.60
CA GLY A 5 48.15 45.05 19.24
C GLY A 5 47.84 43.55 19.06
N THR A 6 47.80 42.77 20.17
CA THR A 6 47.78 41.30 20.02
C THR A 6 46.37 40.72 20.10
N TYR A 7 45.36 41.46 20.57
CA TYR A 7 43.98 40.94 20.68
C TYR A 7 43.16 41.08 19.38
N LEU A 8 43.48 42.01 18.49
CA LEU A 8 42.73 42.16 17.22
C LEU A 8 43.03 41.04 16.18
N LEU A 9 44.24 40.48 16.20
CA LEU A 9 44.63 39.41 15.24
C LEU A 9 43.97 38.09 15.60
N ALA A 10 43.75 37.77 16.86
CA ALA A 10 43.09 36.54 17.32
C ALA A 10 41.57 36.53 17.01
N ILE A 11 40.90 37.68 17.07
CA ILE A 11 39.46 37.79 16.79
C ILE A 11 39.20 37.65 15.27
N MET A 12 40.06 38.16 14.40
CA MET A 12 39.88 37.95 12.94
C MET A 12 40.12 36.53 12.50
N LEU A 13 41.01 35.77 13.13
CA LEU A 13 41.21 34.35 12.82
C LEU A 13 40.02 33.49 13.24
N PHE A 14 39.38 33.78 14.38
CA PHE A 14 38.20 33.04 14.84
C PHE A 14 36.94 33.30 13.98
N LEU A 15 36.78 34.51 13.46
CA LEU A 15 35.69 34.86 12.55
C LEU A 15 35.86 34.23 11.17
N GLY A 16 37.08 34.10 10.67
CA GLY A 16 37.38 33.40 9.41
C GLY A 16 37.07 31.91 9.46
N VAL A 17 37.43 31.21 10.55
CA VAL A 17 37.20 29.79 10.73
C VAL A 17 35.71 29.50 10.93
N ALA A 18 34.97 30.34 11.67
CA ALA A 18 33.51 30.19 11.85
C ALA A 18 32.74 30.42 10.56
N CYS A 19 33.18 31.31 9.67
CA CYS A 19 32.56 31.52 8.36
C CYS A 19 32.85 30.35 7.39
N GLN A 20 34.07 29.79 7.46
CA GLN A 20 34.44 28.64 6.64
C GLN A 20 33.72 27.36 7.04
N LEU A 21 33.59 27.11 8.36
CA LEU A 21 32.82 25.98 8.89
C LEU A 21 31.30 26.11 8.61
N LYS A 22 30.73 27.34 8.57
CA LYS A 22 29.36 27.58 8.14
C LYS A 22 29.19 27.33 6.64
N LYS A 23 30.18 27.73 5.81
CA LYS A 23 30.14 27.51 4.36
C LYS A 23 30.25 26.02 4.03
N GLU A 24 31.17 25.29 4.68
CA GLU A 24 31.33 23.84 4.52
C GLU A 24 30.08 23.06 5.01
N LYS A 25 29.41 23.49 6.10
CA LYS A 25 28.14 22.91 6.53
C LYS A 25 26.99 23.24 5.58
N GLN A 26 27.00 24.42 4.98
CA GLN A 26 26.01 24.82 3.99
C GLN A 26 26.20 24.06 2.67
N GLU A 27 27.45 23.96 2.19
CA GLU A 27 27.79 23.15 1.01
C GLU A 27 27.56 21.65 1.23
N ALA A 28 27.77 21.11 2.44
CA ALA A 28 27.46 19.73 2.79
C ALA A 28 25.94 19.49 2.95
N ALA A 29 25.14 20.51 3.28
CA ALA A 29 23.68 20.45 3.28
C ALA A 29 23.09 20.56 1.87
N ASP A 30 23.69 21.40 1.02
CA ASP A 30 23.28 21.57 -0.38
C ASP A 30 23.66 20.36 -1.27
N THR A 31 24.72 19.61 -0.93
CA THR A 31 25.09 18.36 -1.64
C THR A 31 24.18 17.17 -1.28
N LYS A 32 23.33 17.26 -0.25
CA LYS A 32 22.32 16.23 0.06
C LYS A 32 20.99 16.42 -0.69
N ASN A 33 20.83 17.50 -1.41
CA ASN A 33 19.63 17.77 -2.20
C ASN A 33 19.91 17.61 -3.71
N THR A 34 20.48 16.47 -4.12
CA THR A 34 20.36 16.03 -5.51
C THR A 34 18.89 15.71 -5.72
N GLU A 35 18.16 16.58 -6.41
CA GLU A 35 16.83 16.25 -6.91
C GLU A 35 16.96 14.93 -7.68
N VAL A 36 16.35 13.87 -7.14
CA VAL A 36 16.23 12.60 -7.86
C VAL A 36 15.40 12.88 -9.08
N VAL A 37 15.99 12.69 -10.26
CA VAL A 37 15.27 12.86 -11.52
C VAL A 37 14.17 11.79 -11.56
N SER A 38 12.93 12.21 -11.74
CA SER A 38 11.80 11.31 -11.89
C SER A 38 12.09 10.30 -13.00
N GLN A 39 11.96 9.02 -12.67
CA GLN A 39 12.05 7.90 -13.62
C GLN A 39 10.69 7.28 -13.89
N LYS A 40 9.64 8.11 -13.84
CA LYS A 40 8.29 7.69 -14.22
C LYS A 40 8.30 7.07 -15.62
N TRP A 41 7.53 6.02 -15.81
CA TRP A 41 7.35 5.39 -17.12
C TRP A 41 6.77 6.34 -18.17
N THR A 42 7.14 6.06 -19.42
CA THR A 42 6.44 6.63 -20.58
C THR A 42 5.07 5.97 -20.74
N GLN A 43 4.20 6.58 -21.54
CA GLN A 43 2.90 5.99 -21.87
C GLN A 43 3.08 4.59 -22.50
N GLU A 44 4.04 4.44 -23.42
CA GLU A 44 4.28 3.17 -24.11
C GLU A 44 4.70 2.06 -23.12
N GLN A 45 5.46 2.38 -22.08
CA GLN A 45 5.84 1.41 -21.05
C GLN A 45 4.63 0.99 -20.22
N ALA A 46 3.78 1.95 -19.84
CA ALA A 46 2.57 1.67 -19.09
C ALA A 46 1.56 0.83 -19.90
N ASP A 47 1.39 1.14 -21.18
CA ASP A 47 0.51 0.39 -22.09
C ASP A 47 1.02 -1.03 -22.33
N ALA A 48 2.33 -1.20 -22.53
CA ALA A 48 2.94 -2.53 -22.69
C ALA A 48 2.77 -3.39 -21.42
N TRP A 49 2.90 -2.80 -20.25
CA TRP A 49 2.63 -3.48 -18.98
C TRP A 49 1.16 -3.92 -18.88
N ALA A 50 0.22 -3.05 -19.26
CA ALA A 50 -1.21 -3.37 -19.22
C ALA A 50 -1.55 -4.50 -20.20
N GLU A 51 -0.95 -4.52 -21.39
CA GLU A 51 -1.12 -5.61 -22.36
C GLU A 51 -0.54 -6.94 -21.84
N GLU A 52 0.65 -6.93 -21.23
CA GLU A 52 1.30 -8.13 -20.67
C GLU A 52 0.51 -8.74 -19.52
N ASN A 53 -0.09 -7.91 -18.66
CA ASN A 53 -0.79 -8.38 -17.45
C ASN A 53 -2.27 -8.65 -17.68
N GLY A 54 -2.87 -8.09 -18.74
CA GLY A 54 -4.29 -8.20 -19.02
C GLY A 54 -5.15 -7.60 -17.88
N TRP A 55 -6.38 -8.06 -17.76
CA TRP A 55 -7.29 -7.59 -16.72
C TRP A 55 -6.95 -8.20 -15.36
N LEU A 56 -6.36 -7.40 -14.46
CA LEU A 56 -6.13 -7.76 -13.07
C LEU A 56 -7.44 -7.74 -12.29
N ARG A 57 -7.76 -8.81 -11.58
CA ARG A 57 -8.93 -8.94 -10.72
C ARG A 57 -8.55 -9.74 -9.48
N GLY A 58 -8.97 -9.27 -8.33
CA GLY A 58 -8.51 -9.85 -7.08
C GLY A 58 -9.03 -9.16 -5.84
N SER A 59 -8.33 -9.35 -4.75
CA SER A 59 -8.71 -8.83 -3.45
C SER A 59 -7.51 -8.24 -2.70
N ASN A 60 -7.78 -7.30 -1.81
CA ASN A 60 -6.87 -6.99 -0.71
C ASN A 60 -6.86 -8.20 0.22
N PHE A 61 -5.69 -8.80 0.39
CA PHE A 61 -5.54 -10.08 1.07
C PHE A 61 -4.77 -9.93 2.38
N ASN A 62 -5.42 -10.33 3.44
CA ASN A 62 -4.84 -10.58 4.75
C ASN A 62 -5.34 -11.95 5.19
N PRO A 63 -4.48 -12.95 5.42
CA PRO A 63 -4.93 -14.29 5.81
C PRO A 63 -5.90 -14.21 6.99
N SER A 64 -6.96 -15.00 6.98
CA SER A 64 -8.01 -14.95 7.99
C SER A 64 -7.49 -15.15 9.42
N THR A 65 -6.34 -15.79 9.56
CA THR A 65 -5.63 -16.03 10.83
C THR A 65 -4.81 -14.83 11.32
N SER A 66 -4.67 -13.76 10.50
CA SER A 66 -3.87 -12.58 10.84
C SER A 66 -4.75 -11.35 11.06
N ILE A 67 -4.46 -10.59 12.12
CA ILE A 67 -5.20 -9.36 12.44
C ILE A 67 -4.65 -8.12 11.71
N ASN A 68 -3.36 -8.15 11.36
CA ASN A 68 -2.64 -7.05 10.73
C ASN A 68 -1.37 -7.51 10.01
N GLN A 69 -0.69 -6.56 9.36
CA GLN A 69 0.51 -6.79 8.58
C GLN A 69 1.66 -7.42 9.41
N LEU A 70 1.78 -7.09 10.69
CA LEU A 70 2.80 -7.69 11.57
C LEU A 70 2.52 -9.18 11.80
N GLU A 71 1.27 -9.55 12.05
CA GLU A 71 0.89 -10.97 12.23
C GLU A 71 1.07 -11.76 10.92
N VAL A 72 0.89 -11.11 9.75
CA VAL A 72 1.19 -11.74 8.46
C VAL A 72 2.67 -12.05 8.31
N TRP A 73 3.57 -11.10 8.65
CA TRP A 73 4.96 -11.18 8.22
C TRP A 73 5.97 -11.59 9.29
N GLN A 74 5.60 -11.74 10.57
CA GLN A 74 6.49 -12.23 11.62
C GLN A 74 6.69 -13.75 11.53
N ALA A 75 7.88 -14.23 11.92
CA ALA A 75 8.27 -15.65 11.79
C ALA A 75 7.33 -16.59 12.55
N GLU A 76 6.87 -16.17 13.72
CA GLU A 76 6.05 -16.99 14.63
C GLU A 76 4.61 -17.15 14.16
N THR A 77 4.16 -16.28 13.25
CA THR A 77 2.74 -16.19 12.83
C THR A 77 2.52 -16.33 11.33
N PHE A 78 3.61 -16.45 10.54
CA PHE A 78 3.53 -16.65 9.09
C PHE A 78 2.90 -18.01 8.76
N ASP A 79 1.65 -17.98 8.29
CA ASP A 79 0.79 -19.16 8.14
C ASP A 79 0.63 -19.55 6.66
N THR A 80 1.56 -20.38 6.19
CA THR A 80 1.57 -20.85 4.78
C THR A 80 0.37 -21.75 4.44
N GLU A 81 -0.17 -22.49 5.42
CA GLU A 81 -1.30 -23.39 5.17
C GLU A 81 -2.60 -22.58 4.92
N THR A 82 -2.82 -21.54 5.71
CA THR A 82 -3.96 -20.64 5.50
C THR A 82 -3.80 -19.83 4.21
N ILE A 83 -2.60 -19.32 3.93
CA ILE A 83 -2.32 -18.58 2.68
C ILE A 83 -2.62 -19.48 1.47
N ASP A 84 -2.10 -20.68 1.41
CA ASP A 84 -2.30 -21.62 0.30
C ASP A 84 -3.79 -21.95 0.10
N ARG A 85 -4.47 -22.30 1.17
CA ARG A 85 -5.90 -22.63 1.16
C ARG A 85 -6.77 -21.47 0.65
N GLU A 86 -6.55 -20.27 1.17
CA GLU A 86 -7.38 -19.11 0.82
C GLU A 86 -7.09 -18.58 -0.59
N LEU A 87 -5.84 -18.66 -1.04
CA LEU A 87 -5.49 -18.36 -2.43
C LEU A 87 -6.06 -19.41 -3.40
N GLY A 88 -6.17 -20.68 -2.98
CA GLY A 88 -6.89 -21.71 -3.73
C GLY A 88 -8.36 -21.37 -3.95
N TRP A 89 -9.07 -20.85 -2.93
CA TRP A 89 -10.46 -20.39 -3.10
C TRP A 89 -10.57 -19.18 -4.04
N ALA A 90 -9.57 -18.30 -4.03
CA ALA A 90 -9.51 -17.18 -4.96
C ALA A 90 -9.30 -17.65 -6.43
N GLU A 91 -8.41 -18.63 -6.64
CA GLU A 91 -8.21 -19.28 -7.94
C GLU A 91 -9.49 -19.92 -8.47
N GLU A 92 -10.25 -20.63 -7.62
CA GLU A 92 -11.52 -21.31 -7.99
C GLU A 92 -12.60 -20.37 -8.53
N ILE A 93 -12.52 -19.07 -8.20
CA ILE A 93 -13.42 -18.04 -8.73
C ILE A 93 -12.75 -17.14 -9.79
N GLY A 94 -11.51 -17.49 -10.20
CA GLY A 94 -10.78 -16.83 -11.28
C GLY A 94 -10.12 -15.50 -10.91
N LEU A 95 -9.88 -15.23 -9.64
CA LEU A 95 -9.04 -14.09 -9.22
C LEU A 95 -7.57 -14.39 -9.59
N ASN A 96 -6.83 -13.39 -10.04
CA ASN A 96 -5.46 -13.51 -10.51
C ASN A 96 -4.48 -12.51 -9.91
N CYS A 97 -4.92 -11.73 -8.91
CA CYS A 97 -4.09 -10.72 -8.29
C CYS A 97 -4.49 -10.51 -6.82
N MET A 98 -3.50 -10.45 -5.91
CA MET A 98 -3.73 -10.06 -4.52
C MET A 98 -2.95 -8.81 -4.18
N ARG A 99 -3.57 -7.88 -3.43
CA ARG A 99 -2.89 -6.72 -2.85
C ARG A 99 -2.60 -6.98 -1.38
N VAL A 100 -1.32 -6.93 -1.02
CA VAL A 100 -0.81 -7.38 0.29
C VAL A 100 0.08 -6.31 0.91
N TYR A 101 -0.18 -5.99 2.16
CA TYR A 101 0.51 -4.93 2.90
C TYR A 101 1.75 -5.46 3.59
N LEU A 102 2.85 -4.75 3.43
CA LEU A 102 4.11 -4.96 4.15
C LEU A 102 4.13 -4.12 5.44
N HIS A 103 5.16 -4.28 6.28
CA HIS A 103 5.39 -3.43 7.45
C HIS A 103 6.87 -3.40 7.81
N HIS A 104 7.44 -2.18 7.95
CA HIS A 104 8.88 -2.01 8.19
C HIS A 104 9.36 -2.70 9.47
N VAL A 105 8.55 -2.76 10.54
CA VAL A 105 8.95 -3.41 11.80
C VAL A 105 9.15 -4.91 11.63
N ALA A 106 8.31 -5.59 10.85
CA ALA A 106 8.51 -7.02 10.58
C ALA A 106 9.82 -7.26 9.80
N TRP A 107 10.18 -6.35 8.88
CA TRP A 107 11.47 -6.35 8.19
C TRP A 107 12.62 -6.01 9.14
N GLU A 108 12.50 -4.99 10.00
CA GLU A 108 13.56 -4.54 10.90
C GLU A 108 13.98 -5.62 11.89
N VAL A 109 13.02 -6.38 12.43
CA VAL A 109 13.25 -7.48 13.39
C VAL A 109 14.01 -8.65 12.76
N ASP A 110 13.71 -8.99 11.49
CA ASP A 110 14.29 -10.16 10.80
C ASP A 110 14.34 -9.92 9.29
N LYS A 111 15.30 -9.13 8.83
CA LYS A 111 15.40 -8.66 7.45
C LYS A 111 15.44 -9.79 6.42
N ASP A 112 16.28 -10.79 6.65
CA ASP A 112 16.43 -11.91 5.72
C ASP A 112 15.25 -12.86 5.80
N GLY A 113 14.76 -13.16 7.00
CA GLY A 113 13.57 -13.98 7.19
C GLY A 113 12.32 -13.32 6.61
N PHE A 114 12.17 -12.01 6.74
CA PHE A 114 11.08 -11.25 6.11
C PHE A 114 11.08 -11.42 4.58
N LYS A 115 12.23 -11.22 3.92
CA LYS A 115 12.35 -11.41 2.46
C LYS A 115 12.12 -12.87 2.05
N ASN A 116 12.57 -13.83 2.86
CA ASN A 116 12.29 -15.25 2.63
C ASN A 116 10.79 -15.57 2.73
N ARG A 117 10.07 -14.97 3.69
CA ARG A 117 8.61 -15.10 3.81
C ARG A 117 7.87 -14.45 2.65
N MET A 118 8.31 -13.26 2.19
CA MET A 118 7.79 -12.65 0.96
C MET A 118 7.98 -13.57 -0.25
N ASN A 119 9.18 -14.15 -0.44
CA ASN A 119 9.42 -15.10 -1.50
C ASN A 119 8.53 -16.35 -1.37
N LYS A 120 8.35 -16.87 -0.15
CA LYS A 120 7.49 -18.04 0.09
C LYS A 120 6.02 -17.72 -0.20
N TYR A 121 5.54 -16.54 0.17
CA TYR A 121 4.21 -16.06 -0.22
C TYR A 121 4.06 -15.99 -1.74
N LEU A 122 5.04 -15.42 -2.44
CA LEU A 122 5.05 -15.33 -3.91
C LEU A 122 5.08 -16.71 -4.58
N GLU A 123 5.78 -17.69 -4.02
CA GLU A 123 5.76 -19.08 -4.52
C GLU A 123 4.35 -19.68 -4.41
N ILE A 124 3.66 -19.47 -3.30
CA ILE A 124 2.31 -19.96 -3.10
C ILE A 124 1.35 -19.25 -4.04
N ALA A 125 1.37 -17.92 -4.12
CA ALA A 125 0.51 -17.15 -5.00
C ALA A 125 0.70 -17.54 -6.48
N ASP A 126 1.94 -17.69 -6.93
CA ASP A 126 2.27 -18.09 -8.28
C ASP A 126 1.78 -19.51 -8.61
N SER A 127 1.79 -20.44 -7.66
CA SER A 127 1.24 -21.79 -7.84
C SER A 127 -0.28 -21.79 -8.10
N HIS A 128 -0.99 -20.74 -7.68
CA HIS A 128 -2.40 -20.48 -7.96
C HIS A 128 -2.62 -19.52 -9.15
N GLY A 129 -1.56 -19.17 -9.90
CA GLY A 129 -1.66 -18.22 -11.01
C GLY A 129 -1.97 -16.79 -10.58
N ILE A 130 -1.67 -16.41 -9.32
CA ILE A 130 -1.99 -15.14 -8.71
C ILE A 130 -0.74 -14.26 -8.63
N LYS A 131 -0.78 -13.08 -9.24
CA LYS A 131 0.22 -12.03 -9.09
C LYS A 131 -0.02 -11.21 -7.82
N THR A 132 0.99 -10.46 -7.40
CA THR A 132 0.92 -9.68 -6.17
C THR A 132 1.14 -8.19 -6.40
N ILE A 133 0.34 -7.36 -5.74
CA ILE A 133 0.58 -5.93 -5.53
C ILE A 133 1.06 -5.79 -4.08
N PHE A 134 2.31 -5.40 -3.86
CA PHE A 134 2.79 -5.12 -2.51
C PHE A 134 2.62 -3.66 -2.15
N VAL A 135 2.12 -3.40 -0.93
CA VAL A 135 1.94 -2.05 -0.36
C VAL A 135 3.02 -1.81 0.68
N PHE A 136 3.77 -0.69 0.58
CA PHE A 136 4.81 -0.35 1.57
C PHE A 136 4.24 0.37 2.78
N PHE A 137 3.68 1.55 2.61
CA PHE A 137 3.21 2.43 3.70
C PHE A 137 1.70 2.55 3.74
N ASP A 138 1.17 2.90 4.92
CA ASP A 138 -0.27 2.97 5.16
C ASP A 138 -0.61 3.98 6.27
N ASP A 139 -1.52 4.90 6.00
CA ASP A 139 -2.00 5.89 6.98
C ASP A 139 -3.31 5.47 7.70
N CYS A 140 -3.76 4.22 7.52
CA CYS A 140 -5.06 3.78 8.02
C CYS A 140 -5.02 3.16 9.42
N TRP A 141 -6.01 3.47 10.24
CA TRP A 141 -6.35 2.88 11.55
C TRP A 141 -5.39 3.22 12.69
N ASN A 142 -4.80 2.22 13.37
CA ASN A 142 -4.06 2.46 14.62
C ASN A 142 -2.67 3.01 14.33
N ALA A 143 -2.35 4.14 14.95
CA ALA A 143 -1.09 4.86 14.72
C ALA A 143 0.12 4.24 15.45
N THR A 144 -0.14 3.38 16.43
CA THR A 144 0.89 2.76 17.27
C THR A 144 0.91 1.25 17.08
N TYR A 145 2.11 0.70 17.09
CA TYR A 145 2.36 -0.73 16.85
C TYR A 145 3.60 -1.20 17.60
N GLN A 146 3.76 -2.49 17.72
CA GLN A 146 4.99 -3.12 18.20
C GLN A 146 5.16 -4.52 17.61
N ALA A 147 6.42 -4.96 17.48
CA ALA A 147 6.72 -6.34 17.10
C ALA A 147 6.24 -7.35 18.18
N GLY A 148 6.11 -8.60 17.78
CA GLY A 148 5.70 -9.72 18.65
C GLY A 148 4.20 -9.97 18.61
N LYS A 149 3.65 -10.48 19.70
CA LYS A 149 2.25 -10.88 19.77
C LYS A 149 1.33 -9.69 19.52
N GLN A 150 0.44 -9.82 18.53
CA GLN A 150 -0.57 -8.83 18.23
C GLN A 150 -1.79 -8.97 19.15
N PRO A 151 -2.60 -7.89 19.33
CA PRO A 151 -3.79 -7.96 20.16
C PRO A 151 -4.85 -8.88 19.53
N ASP A 152 -5.74 -9.42 20.34
CA ASP A 152 -6.92 -10.10 19.82
C ASP A 152 -7.88 -9.11 19.18
N PRO A 153 -8.64 -9.51 18.14
CA PRO A 153 -9.61 -8.64 17.49
C PRO A 153 -10.72 -8.22 18.46
N LYS A 154 -11.12 -6.96 18.40
CA LYS A 154 -12.30 -6.47 19.12
C LYS A 154 -13.55 -6.92 18.37
N SER A 155 -14.37 -7.73 19.01
CA SER A 155 -15.63 -8.20 18.40
C SER A 155 -16.49 -7.04 17.92
N GLY A 156 -17.08 -7.15 16.73
CA GLY A 156 -17.95 -6.13 16.16
C GLY A 156 -17.23 -4.86 15.66
N VAL A 157 -15.91 -4.81 15.67
CA VAL A 157 -15.15 -3.63 15.27
C VAL A 157 -14.28 -3.94 14.06
N HIS A 158 -14.55 -3.23 12.97
CA HIS A 158 -13.80 -3.29 11.72
C HIS A 158 -12.32 -2.93 11.95
N ASN A 159 -11.40 -3.72 11.40
CA ASN A 159 -9.94 -3.46 11.42
C ASN A 159 -9.39 -3.05 12.79
N SER A 160 -9.95 -3.60 13.88
CA SER A 160 -9.63 -3.17 15.25
C SER A 160 -8.15 -3.29 15.62
N GLY A 161 -7.40 -4.15 14.96
CA GLY A 161 -5.98 -4.37 15.18
C GLY A 161 -5.08 -4.01 14.00
N TRP A 162 -5.63 -3.48 12.91
CA TRP A 162 -4.84 -3.01 11.77
C TRP A 162 -3.95 -1.84 12.18
N VAL A 163 -2.72 -1.79 11.70
CA VAL A 163 -1.72 -0.80 12.11
C VAL A 163 -1.19 -0.02 10.91
N ARG A 164 -0.92 1.27 11.13
CA ARG A 164 -0.28 2.13 10.14
C ARG A 164 1.19 1.76 9.99
N ASP A 165 1.73 2.04 8.82
CA ASP A 165 3.16 2.02 8.58
C ASP A 165 3.59 3.32 7.88
N PRO A 166 4.40 4.19 8.51
CA PRO A 166 5.04 4.06 9.81
C PRO A 166 4.27 4.68 11.00
N GLY A 167 3.06 5.20 10.83
CA GLY A 167 2.26 5.75 11.92
C GLY A 167 2.84 7.02 12.57
N ASP A 168 2.46 7.26 13.83
CA ASP A 168 2.86 8.48 14.56
C ASP A 168 4.36 8.56 14.86
N LEU A 169 5.04 7.42 14.91
CA LEU A 169 6.49 7.36 15.15
C LEU A 169 7.29 8.15 14.10
N LEU A 170 6.76 8.29 12.88
CA LEU A 170 7.36 9.13 11.83
C LEU A 170 7.59 10.58 12.28
N TYR A 171 6.75 11.07 13.17
CA TYR A 171 6.79 12.47 13.65
C TYR A 171 7.49 12.63 15.01
N GLU A 172 7.86 11.52 15.64
CA GLU A 172 8.48 11.46 16.97
C GLU A 172 9.97 11.08 16.88
N ASP A 173 10.37 10.27 15.90
CA ASP A 173 11.75 9.82 15.69
C ASP A 173 12.30 10.34 14.36
N GLU A 174 13.17 11.35 14.43
CA GLU A 174 13.83 11.95 13.25
C GLU A 174 14.69 10.94 12.47
N ASN A 175 15.14 9.84 13.09
CA ASN A 175 15.95 8.82 12.44
C ASN A 175 15.12 7.79 11.67
N LEU A 176 13.83 7.69 11.94
CA LEU A 176 12.96 6.67 11.32
C LEU A 176 12.99 6.76 9.80
N VAL A 177 13.02 7.96 9.22
CA VAL A 177 13.08 8.15 7.76
C VAL A 177 14.27 7.42 7.14
N ASN A 178 15.43 7.38 7.81
CA ASN A 178 16.60 6.64 7.32
C ASN A 178 16.38 5.12 7.38
N VAL A 179 15.68 4.62 8.39
CA VAL A 179 15.31 3.20 8.51
C VAL A 179 14.35 2.81 7.39
N LEU A 180 13.34 3.65 7.12
CA LEU A 180 12.36 3.43 6.06
C LEU A 180 13.01 3.46 4.67
N GLU A 181 13.99 4.35 4.43
CA GLU A 181 14.76 4.36 3.19
C GLU A 181 15.48 3.03 2.96
N VAL A 182 16.19 2.53 3.99
CA VAL A 182 16.90 1.26 3.91
C VAL A 182 15.92 0.10 3.68
N TYR A 183 14.78 0.09 4.36
CA TYR A 183 13.73 -0.89 4.20
C TYR A 183 13.19 -0.96 2.77
N VAL A 184 12.75 0.17 2.23
CA VAL A 184 12.19 0.24 0.87
C VAL A 184 13.23 -0.19 -0.17
N LYS A 185 14.46 0.33 -0.07
CA LYS A 185 15.53 0.01 -1.02
C LYS A 185 15.98 -1.45 -0.93
N ASP A 186 16.04 -2.06 0.26
CA ASP A 186 16.39 -3.48 0.44
C ASP A 186 15.33 -4.39 -0.20
N VAL A 187 14.05 -4.14 0.07
CA VAL A 187 12.94 -4.92 -0.50
C VAL A 187 12.90 -4.76 -2.02
N LEU A 188 12.90 -3.52 -2.52
CA LEU A 188 12.87 -3.27 -3.96
C LEU A 188 14.08 -3.87 -4.67
N THR A 189 15.29 -3.75 -4.12
CA THR A 189 16.50 -4.34 -4.72
C THR A 189 16.40 -5.86 -4.82
N THR A 190 15.83 -6.50 -3.79
CA THR A 190 15.66 -7.96 -3.76
C THR A 190 14.69 -8.46 -4.82
N PHE A 191 13.58 -7.74 -5.05
CA PHE A 191 12.47 -8.20 -5.88
C PHE A 191 12.23 -7.38 -7.16
N LYS A 192 13.12 -6.45 -7.52
CA LYS A 192 12.93 -5.49 -8.62
C LYS A 192 12.61 -6.11 -10.00
N ASP A 193 13.00 -7.35 -10.24
CA ASP A 193 12.80 -8.05 -11.51
C ASP A 193 11.90 -9.27 -11.38
N ASP A 194 11.20 -9.42 -10.25
CA ASP A 194 10.33 -10.56 -9.97
C ASP A 194 8.98 -10.44 -10.69
N LYS A 195 8.74 -11.30 -11.66
CA LYS A 195 7.56 -11.27 -12.53
C LYS A 195 6.26 -11.68 -11.82
N ARG A 196 6.34 -12.25 -10.62
CA ARG A 196 5.17 -12.57 -9.77
C ARG A 196 4.57 -11.30 -9.14
N ILE A 197 5.32 -10.19 -9.13
CA ILE A 197 4.86 -8.90 -8.63
C ILE A 197 4.31 -8.08 -9.79
N ALA A 198 3.06 -7.67 -9.68
CA ALA A 198 2.39 -6.85 -10.69
C ALA A 198 2.66 -5.35 -10.52
N ILE A 199 2.58 -4.85 -9.29
CA ILE A 199 2.68 -3.42 -8.96
C ILE A 199 3.38 -3.27 -7.61
N TRP A 200 4.19 -2.23 -7.45
CA TRP A 200 4.60 -1.70 -6.17
C TRP A 200 3.71 -0.51 -5.80
N ASP A 201 2.81 -0.70 -4.83
CA ASP A 201 2.01 0.36 -4.24
C ASP A 201 2.80 1.01 -3.11
N LEU A 202 3.28 2.21 -3.35
CA LEU A 202 4.27 2.84 -2.48
C LEU A 202 3.65 3.37 -1.19
N TYR A 203 2.35 3.76 -1.21
CA TYR A 203 1.69 4.32 -0.06
C TYR A 203 0.17 4.21 -0.15
N ASN A 204 -0.41 3.44 0.75
CA ASN A 204 -1.87 3.34 0.90
C ASN A 204 -2.44 4.58 1.56
N GLU A 205 -3.40 5.21 0.89
CA GLU A 205 -4.20 6.31 1.39
C GLU A 205 -3.42 7.41 2.13
N PRO A 206 -2.34 7.97 1.53
CA PRO A 206 -1.59 9.02 2.19
C PRO A 206 -2.51 10.17 2.58
N GLY A 207 -2.33 10.67 3.81
CA GLY A 207 -3.17 11.72 4.39
C GLY A 207 -4.43 11.24 5.11
N ASN A 208 -4.69 9.92 5.16
CA ASN A 208 -5.78 9.35 5.94
C ASN A 208 -5.62 9.65 7.45
N SER A 209 -6.64 9.36 8.21
CA SER A 209 -6.68 9.48 9.69
C SER A 209 -6.31 10.87 10.19
N GLY A 210 -6.55 11.89 9.38
CA GLY A 210 -6.28 13.30 9.72
C GLY A 210 -4.84 13.76 9.44
N TYR A 211 -3.98 12.93 8.84
CA TYR A 211 -2.61 13.34 8.51
C TYR A 211 -2.58 14.39 7.40
N SER A 212 -3.50 14.34 6.44
CA SER A 212 -3.55 15.33 5.34
C SER A 212 -2.17 15.51 4.70
N ASN A 213 -1.76 16.74 4.41
CA ASN A 213 -0.45 17.04 3.79
C ASN A 213 0.78 16.68 4.67
N ARG A 214 0.61 16.22 5.92
CA ARG A 214 1.72 15.71 6.73
C ARG A 214 2.36 14.46 6.12
N SER A 215 1.62 13.69 5.33
CA SER A 215 2.13 12.50 4.63
C SER A 215 2.97 12.83 3.37
N MET A 216 2.90 14.08 2.87
CA MET A 216 3.60 14.49 1.64
C MET A 216 5.12 14.27 1.67
N PRO A 217 5.85 14.56 2.76
CA PRO A 217 7.30 14.32 2.80
C PRO A 217 7.67 12.85 2.60
N LEU A 218 6.98 11.91 3.29
CA LEU A 218 7.23 10.49 3.12
C LEU A 218 6.80 10.00 1.74
N LEU A 219 5.66 10.48 1.22
CA LEU A 219 5.19 10.16 -0.12
C LEU A 219 6.23 10.55 -1.18
N LYS A 220 6.84 11.73 -1.09
CA LYS A 220 7.92 12.14 -1.98
C LYS A 220 9.16 11.27 -1.83
N ASN A 221 9.55 10.97 -0.60
CA ASN A 221 10.71 10.15 -0.31
C ASN A 221 10.57 8.74 -0.88
N VAL A 222 9.44 8.08 -0.71
CA VAL A 222 9.27 6.70 -1.18
C VAL A 222 9.29 6.60 -2.71
N PHE A 223 8.75 7.61 -3.43
CA PHE A 223 8.90 7.68 -4.88
C PHE A 223 10.37 7.86 -5.28
N ASN A 224 11.12 8.75 -4.62
CA ASN A 224 12.54 8.95 -4.89
C ASN A 224 13.35 7.67 -4.66
N TRP A 225 13.12 6.98 -3.53
CA TRP A 225 13.79 5.71 -3.23
C TRP A 225 13.46 4.62 -4.25
N ALA A 226 12.20 4.56 -4.68
CA ALA A 226 11.77 3.62 -5.71
C ALA A 226 12.43 3.93 -7.08
N TRP A 227 12.54 5.19 -7.45
CA TRP A 227 13.21 5.59 -8.70
C TRP A 227 14.73 5.36 -8.68
N GLU A 228 15.37 5.47 -7.53
CA GLU A 228 16.80 5.12 -7.42
C GLU A 228 17.07 3.64 -7.69
N ILE A 229 16.17 2.75 -7.29
CA ILE A 229 16.24 1.31 -7.56
C ILE A 229 15.68 0.97 -8.94
N ARG A 230 14.60 1.62 -9.32
CA ARG A 230 13.79 1.47 -10.54
C ARG A 230 13.44 0.01 -10.82
N PRO A 231 12.45 -0.56 -10.11
CA PRO A 231 12.00 -1.91 -10.39
C PRO A 231 11.40 -2.03 -11.80
N SER A 232 11.39 -3.23 -12.34
CA SER A 232 10.79 -3.52 -13.65
C SER A 232 9.25 -3.49 -13.64
N GLN A 233 8.65 -3.50 -12.45
CA GLN A 233 7.22 -3.32 -12.25
C GLN A 233 6.90 -1.81 -12.13
N PRO A 234 5.64 -1.40 -12.41
CA PRO A 234 5.22 -0.03 -12.17
C PRO A 234 5.19 0.31 -10.68
N VAL A 235 5.52 1.56 -10.38
CA VAL A 235 5.34 2.14 -9.04
C VAL A 235 4.14 3.09 -9.07
N SER A 236 3.30 3.02 -8.04
CA SER A 236 2.10 3.86 -7.91
C SER A 236 1.79 4.16 -6.45
N ALA A 237 0.98 5.17 -6.21
CA ALA A 237 0.28 5.39 -4.95
C ALA A 237 -1.14 5.88 -5.27
N GLY A 238 -2.15 5.17 -4.78
CA GLY A 238 -3.54 5.35 -5.19
C GLY A 238 -4.18 6.63 -4.66
N VAL A 239 -4.94 7.34 -5.52
CA VAL A 239 -5.80 8.44 -5.08
C VAL A 239 -7.08 7.87 -4.47
N TRP A 240 -7.54 8.43 -3.34
CA TRP A 240 -8.67 7.88 -2.60
C TRP A 240 -9.67 8.93 -2.08
N ASN A 241 -9.25 10.16 -1.88
CA ASN A 241 -10.07 11.24 -1.34
C ASN A 241 -9.88 12.53 -2.13
N ALA A 242 -10.93 12.97 -2.81
CA ALA A 242 -10.89 14.14 -3.69
C ALA A 242 -10.50 15.44 -2.97
N SER A 243 -10.67 15.54 -1.65
CA SER A 243 -10.30 16.74 -0.88
C SER A 243 -8.80 16.90 -0.67
N LEU A 244 -8.00 15.84 -0.84
CA LEU A 244 -6.55 15.83 -0.65
C LEU A 244 -5.82 16.29 -1.94
N THR A 245 -6.15 17.48 -2.41
CA THR A 245 -5.77 17.98 -3.75
C THR A 245 -4.28 17.96 -4.03
N ASP A 246 -3.44 18.34 -3.05
CA ASP A 246 -1.98 18.36 -3.22
C ASP A 246 -1.39 16.96 -3.31
N LEU A 247 -1.85 16.03 -2.44
CA LEU A 247 -1.44 14.64 -2.46
C LEU A 247 -1.89 13.98 -3.77
N ASN A 248 -3.17 14.12 -4.14
CA ASN A 248 -3.71 13.57 -5.38
C ASN A 248 -2.95 14.07 -6.61
N LYS A 249 -2.63 15.38 -6.65
CA LYS A 249 -1.82 15.93 -7.73
C LYS A 249 -0.46 15.25 -7.82
N PHE A 250 0.24 15.13 -6.69
CA PHE A 250 1.55 14.48 -6.66
C PHE A 250 1.47 13.00 -7.08
N GLN A 251 0.51 12.24 -6.56
CA GLN A 251 0.29 10.84 -6.88
C GLN A 251 0.05 10.64 -8.39
N LEU A 252 -0.86 11.40 -9.00
CA LEU A 252 -1.20 11.30 -10.43
C LEU A 252 -0.06 11.76 -11.36
N GLU A 253 0.76 12.72 -10.92
CA GLU A 253 1.90 13.21 -11.72
C GLU A 253 3.10 12.24 -11.68
N ASN A 254 3.25 11.43 -10.62
CA ASN A 254 4.45 10.65 -10.38
C ASN A 254 4.27 9.13 -10.51
N SER A 255 3.04 8.60 -10.43
CA SER A 255 2.76 7.18 -10.62
C SER A 255 2.90 6.75 -12.09
N ASP A 256 3.43 5.56 -12.32
CA ASP A 256 3.60 4.95 -13.65
C ASP A 256 2.26 4.59 -14.29
N ILE A 257 1.33 4.13 -13.47
CA ILE A 257 -0.07 3.80 -13.80
C ILE A 257 -0.98 4.46 -12.75
N ILE A 258 -2.26 4.58 -13.03
CA ILE A 258 -3.20 5.14 -12.06
C ILE A 258 -3.74 4.01 -11.18
N THR A 259 -3.52 4.09 -9.87
CA THR A 259 -4.26 3.32 -8.89
C THR A 259 -5.22 4.23 -8.12
N TYR A 260 -6.39 3.71 -7.72
CA TYR A 260 -7.37 4.50 -6.98
C TYR A 260 -8.29 3.63 -6.14
N HIS A 261 -8.93 4.26 -5.15
CA HIS A 261 -9.97 3.64 -4.32
C HIS A 261 -11.31 4.31 -4.59
N ASN A 262 -12.37 3.50 -4.66
CA ASN A 262 -13.72 4.02 -4.74
C ASN A 262 -14.72 3.01 -4.18
N TYR A 263 -15.35 3.38 -3.08
CA TYR A 263 -16.37 2.57 -2.40
C TYR A 263 -17.80 3.07 -2.64
N GLU A 264 -17.96 4.03 -3.54
CA GLU A 264 -19.27 4.59 -3.88
C GLU A 264 -20.03 3.70 -4.88
N GLY A 265 -21.32 3.96 -5.02
CA GLY A 265 -22.18 3.26 -5.97
C GLY A 265 -21.83 3.56 -7.44
N PRO A 266 -22.52 2.89 -8.40
CA PRO A 266 -22.14 2.87 -9.81
C PRO A 266 -22.01 4.23 -10.46
N GLU A 267 -22.90 5.18 -10.18
CA GLU A 267 -22.90 6.50 -10.79
C GLU A 267 -21.65 7.32 -10.37
N GLN A 268 -21.37 7.35 -9.08
CA GLN A 268 -20.22 8.07 -8.53
C GLN A 268 -18.90 7.38 -8.91
N HIS A 269 -18.91 6.05 -8.97
CA HIS A 269 -17.75 5.28 -9.42
C HIS A 269 -17.42 5.57 -10.89
N GLN A 270 -18.43 5.57 -11.79
CA GLN A 270 -18.24 5.92 -13.20
C GLN A 270 -17.73 7.35 -13.37
N ALA A 271 -18.26 8.31 -12.61
CA ALA A 271 -17.79 9.70 -12.65
C ALA A 271 -16.31 9.84 -12.24
N ALA A 272 -15.84 9.04 -11.27
CA ALA A 272 -14.44 8.99 -10.91
C ALA A 272 -13.58 8.39 -12.04
N ILE A 273 -14.03 7.30 -12.66
CA ILE A 273 -13.38 6.69 -13.83
C ILE A 273 -13.24 7.71 -14.95
N ASP A 274 -14.32 8.39 -15.33
CA ASP A 274 -14.32 9.38 -16.41
C ASP A 274 -13.31 10.51 -16.17
N THR A 275 -13.19 10.94 -14.91
CA THR A 275 -12.21 11.95 -14.51
C THR A 275 -10.77 11.43 -14.66
N LEU A 276 -10.47 10.23 -14.14
CA LEU A 276 -9.13 9.66 -14.16
C LEU A 276 -8.67 9.26 -15.56
N LYS A 277 -9.57 8.75 -16.39
CA LYS A 277 -9.29 8.38 -17.80
C LYS A 277 -8.75 9.52 -18.65
N THR A 278 -9.01 10.78 -18.27
CA THR A 278 -8.45 11.96 -18.96
C THR A 278 -6.90 12.00 -18.94
N ARG A 279 -6.28 11.22 -18.06
CA ARG A 279 -4.81 11.11 -17.96
C ARG A 279 -4.19 10.14 -18.98
N GLY A 280 -5.00 9.28 -19.61
CA GLY A 280 -4.57 8.36 -20.66
C GLY A 280 -3.80 7.12 -20.17
N LEU A 281 -3.46 6.99 -18.89
CA LEU A 281 -2.70 5.88 -18.32
C LEU A 281 -3.60 4.68 -18.00
N PRO A 282 -3.07 3.44 -18.02
CA PRO A 282 -3.77 2.27 -17.49
C PRO A 282 -4.18 2.47 -16.03
N MET A 283 -5.30 1.87 -15.64
CA MET A 283 -5.94 2.09 -14.36
C MET A 283 -6.16 0.77 -13.60
N VAL A 284 -5.99 0.80 -12.27
CA VAL A 284 -6.38 -0.26 -11.36
C VAL A 284 -7.15 0.34 -10.18
N CYS A 285 -8.40 -0.08 -9.97
CA CYS A 285 -9.13 0.19 -8.75
C CYS A 285 -8.61 -0.78 -7.68
N THR A 286 -7.74 -0.28 -6.79
CA THR A 286 -7.06 -1.10 -5.78
C THR A 286 -7.89 -1.32 -4.52
N GLU A 287 -9.02 -0.63 -4.40
CA GLU A 287 -10.03 -0.89 -3.38
C GLU A 287 -11.42 -0.49 -3.86
N TYR A 288 -12.35 -1.44 -3.80
CA TYR A 288 -13.78 -1.22 -4.02
C TYR A 288 -14.58 -2.27 -3.25
N MET A 289 -15.87 -2.26 -3.39
CA MET A 289 -16.85 -3.14 -2.79
C MET A 289 -17.06 -2.87 -1.28
N ALA A 290 -18.10 -2.12 -1.02
CA ALA A 290 -18.67 -1.90 0.32
C ALA A 290 -20.18 -2.00 0.19
N ARG A 291 -20.77 -3.13 0.58
CA ARG A 291 -22.17 -3.44 0.26
C ARG A 291 -23.15 -2.39 0.77
N ARG A 292 -22.92 -1.84 1.95
CA ARG A 292 -23.77 -0.77 2.50
C ARG A 292 -23.78 0.52 1.67
N ASN A 293 -22.70 0.77 0.92
CA ASN A 293 -22.57 1.95 0.06
C ASN A 293 -23.12 1.73 -1.35
N ASN A 294 -23.88 0.68 -1.58
CA ASN A 294 -24.34 0.27 -2.92
C ASN A 294 -23.17 -0.02 -3.89
N SER A 295 -22.03 -0.45 -3.35
CA SER A 295 -20.86 -0.90 -4.12
C SER A 295 -20.76 -2.42 -3.98
N TYR A 296 -21.26 -3.15 -4.97
CA TYR A 296 -21.35 -4.61 -5.01
C TYR A 296 -20.57 -5.18 -6.18
N PHE A 297 -20.28 -6.47 -6.14
CA PHE A 297 -19.72 -7.18 -7.29
C PHE A 297 -20.61 -7.08 -8.52
N GLN A 298 -21.94 -7.20 -8.34
CA GLN A 298 -22.92 -7.18 -9.44
C GLN A 298 -22.99 -5.86 -10.18
N ASN A 299 -22.67 -4.73 -9.54
CA ASN A 299 -22.86 -3.41 -10.14
C ASN A 299 -21.54 -2.66 -10.43
N ILE A 300 -20.44 -2.97 -9.73
CA ILE A 300 -19.15 -2.28 -9.92
C ILE A 300 -18.21 -3.13 -10.79
N MET A 301 -18.07 -4.43 -10.52
CA MET A 301 -17.11 -5.26 -11.25
C MET A 301 -17.35 -5.29 -12.77
N PRO A 302 -18.61 -5.32 -13.27
CA PRO A 302 -18.88 -5.19 -14.70
C PRO A 302 -18.43 -3.84 -15.31
N ILE A 303 -18.51 -2.74 -14.55
CA ILE A 303 -18.02 -1.43 -15.00
C ILE A 303 -16.50 -1.52 -15.18
N LEU A 304 -15.79 -1.99 -14.17
CA LEU A 304 -14.32 -2.12 -14.20
C LEU A 304 -13.87 -3.05 -15.34
N HIS A 305 -14.56 -4.17 -15.52
CA HIS A 305 -14.27 -5.10 -16.62
C HIS A 305 -14.48 -4.46 -18.01
N ASN A 306 -15.61 -3.79 -18.23
CA ASN A 306 -15.94 -3.17 -19.51
C ASN A 306 -15.00 -2.00 -19.86
N GLU A 307 -14.50 -1.29 -18.83
CA GLU A 307 -13.54 -0.20 -18.96
C GLU A 307 -12.09 -0.67 -19.01
N ASN A 308 -11.84 -1.99 -18.92
CA ASN A 308 -10.51 -2.61 -18.82
C ASN A 308 -9.68 -2.03 -17.67
N ILE A 309 -10.31 -1.83 -16.52
CA ILE A 309 -9.70 -1.33 -15.28
C ILE A 309 -9.50 -2.50 -14.33
N GLY A 310 -8.31 -2.65 -13.76
CA GLY A 310 -8.06 -3.67 -12.74
C GLY A 310 -9.02 -3.53 -11.56
N ALA A 311 -9.52 -4.66 -11.03
CA ALA A 311 -10.59 -4.73 -10.05
C ALA A 311 -10.14 -5.48 -8.79
N ILE A 312 -9.65 -4.78 -7.78
CA ILE A 312 -9.16 -5.36 -6.52
C ILE A 312 -10.10 -4.94 -5.40
N ASN A 313 -10.99 -5.83 -4.96
CA ASN A 313 -11.91 -5.55 -3.86
C ASN A 313 -11.22 -5.59 -2.50
N TRP A 314 -11.86 -5.03 -1.47
CA TRP A 314 -11.41 -5.21 -0.09
C TRP A 314 -11.96 -6.51 0.50
N GLY A 315 -11.05 -7.36 1.05
CA GLY A 315 -11.39 -8.56 1.81
C GLY A 315 -11.72 -9.79 0.96
N LEU A 316 -11.01 -10.89 1.23
CA LEU A 316 -11.24 -12.19 0.59
C LEU A 316 -11.99 -13.13 1.54
N VAL A 317 -11.44 -13.39 2.72
CA VAL A 317 -11.97 -14.34 3.70
C VAL A 317 -12.19 -13.64 5.04
N ALA A 318 -13.37 -13.81 5.62
CA ALA A 318 -13.68 -13.26 6.93
C ALA A 318 -12.76 -13.87 8.00
N GLY A 319 -12.13 -13.02 8.79
CA GLY A 319 -11.15 -13.44 9.79
C GLY A 319 -10.92 -12.41 10.88
N LYS A 320 -9.72 -12.41 11.45
CA LYS A 320 -9.34 -11.52 12.55
C LYS A 320 -9.40 -10.04 12.20
N SER A 321 -9.29 -9.66 10.92
CA SER A 321 -9.44 -8.27 10.47
C SER A 321 -10.83 -7.71 10.75
N ASN A 322 -11.85 -8.57 10.84
CA ASN A 322 -13.24 -8.17 11.11
C ASN A 322 -13.84 -7.22 10.05
N THR A 323 -13.40 -7.25 8.82
CA THR A 323 -13.84 -6.31 7.79
C THR A 323 -15.23 -6.61 7.23
N LYS A 324 -15.88 -7.69 7.73
CA LYS A 324 -17.31 -7.90 7.55
C LYS A 324 -18.20 -6.87 8.27
N TYR A 325 -17.71 -6.23 9.33
CA TYR A 325 -18.37 -5.10 9.97
C TYR A 325 -18.09 -3.81 9.21
N ALA A 326 -19.00 -2.83 9.32
CA ALA A 326 -18.79 -1.52 8.72
C ALA A 326 -17.76 -0.70 9.51
N TRP A 327 -16.98 0.13 8.83
CA TRP A 327 -15.88 0.93 9.44
C TRP A 327 -16.36 2.04 10.38
N ASP A 328 -17.61 2.50 10.24
CA ASP A 328 -18.21 3.63 10.98
C ASP A 328 -19.39 3.23 11.88
N GLU A 329 -19.73 1.93 11.92
CA GLU A 329 -20.86 1.42 12.69
C GLU A 329 -20.49 0.11 13.41
N PRO A 330 -19.71 0.20 14.52
CA PRO A 330 -19.37 -0.98 15.30
C PRO A 330 -20.60 -1.60 15.93
N ILE A 331 -20.61 -2.95 16.05
CA ILE A 331 -21.66 -3.73 16.70
C ILE A 331 -21.15 -4.16 18.08
N PRO A 332 -21.51 -3.47 19.18
CA PRO A 332 -20.86 -3.62 20.49
C PRO A 332 -20.93 -5.01 21.10
N ASP A 333 -21.98 -5.79 20.82
CA ASP A 333 -22.14 -7.17 21.30
C ASP A 333 -21.44 -8.20 20.40
N GLY A 334 -20.84 -7.74 19.29
CA GLY A 334 -20.14 -8.59 18.34
C GLY A 334 -21.02 -9.56 17.57
N SER A 335 -22.34 -9.33 17.57
CA SER A 335 -23.27 -10.14 16.78
C SER A 335 -22.94 -10.00 15.28
N GLU A 336 -23.35 -11.00 14.50
CA GLU A 336 -23.19 -11.01 13.06
C GLU A 336 -23.89 -9.82 12.42
N PRO A 337 -23.22 -9.02 11.56
CA PRO A 337 -23.89 -7.91 10.89
C PRO A 337 -24.95 -8.44 9.92
N PRO A 338 -26.12 -7.77 9.81
CA PRO A 338 -27.19 -8.20 8.93
C PRO A 338 -26.79 -8.17 7.44
N LEU A 339 -25.81 -7.36 7.10
CA LEU A 339 -25.16 -7.26 5.79
C LEU A 339 -23.66 -7.17 5.99
N TRP A 340 -22.90 -8.11 5.44
CA TRP A 340 -21.45 -8.03 5.46
C TRP A 340 -20.97 -6.84 4.65
N PHE A 341 -20.04 -6.09 5.23
CA PHE A 341 -19.54 -4.90 4.58
C PHE A 341 -18.61 -5.23 3.42
N HIS A 342 -17.65 -6.13 3.69
CA HIS A 342 -16.70 -6.67 2.72
C HIS A 342 -16.73 -8.21 2.71
N GLU A 343 -15.66 -8.83 2.30
CA GLU A 343 -15.33 -10.26 2.15
C GLU A 343 -16.24 -11.06 1.21
N ILE A 344 -15.63 -12.06 0.62
CA ILE A 344 -16.28 -13.00 -0.31
C ILE A 344 -16.65 -14.30 0.40
N PHE A 345 -15.74 -14.79 1.26
CA PHE A 345 -15.86 -16.12 1.86
C PHE A 345 -15.96 -16.08 3.39
N HIS A 346 -16.69 -17.06 3.92
CA HIS A 346 -16.59 -17.46 5.32
C HIS A 346 -15.23 -18.14 5.61
N PRO A 347 -14.82 -18.29 6.89
CA PRO A 347 -13.55 -18.94 7.25
C PRO A 347 -13.44 -20.42 6.80
N ASP A 348 -14.54 -21.05 6.45
CA ASP A 348 -14.58 -22.43 5.92
C ASP A 348 -14.58 -22.49 4.38
N GLY A 349 -14.46 -21.35 3.69
CA GLY A 349 -14.47 -21.26 2.24
C GLY A 349 -15.87 -21.20 1.61
N THR A 350 -16.94 -21.27 2.39
CA THR A 350 -18.27 -21.10 1.84
C THR A 350 -18.50 -19.64 1.45
N PRO A 351 -19.10 -19.33 0.27
CA PRO A 351 -19.43 -17.97 -0.12
C PRO A 351 -20.37 -17.28 0.86
N TYR A 352 -20.11 -15.99 1.17
CA TYR A 352 -21.12 -15.16 1.82
C TYR A 352 -22.37 -15.00 0.93
N SER A 353 -22.16 -14.79 -0.37
CA SER A 353 -23.22 -14.72 -1.38
C SER A 353 -22.83 -15.54 -2.60
N GLN A 354 -23.58 -16.60 -2.88
CA GLN A 354 -23.36 -17.39 -4.09
C GLN A 354 -23.61 -16.55 -5.36
N GLU A 355 -24.59 -15.64 -5.33
CA GLU A 355 -24.88 -14.75 -6.45
C GLU A 355 -23.67 -13.84 -6.80
N GLU A 356 -22.95 -13.33 -5.80
CA GLU A 356 -21.73 -12.54 -6.03
C GLU A 356 -20.62 -13.38 -6.64
N VAL A 357 -20.42 -14.59 -6.13
CA VAL A 357 -19.43 -15.53 -6.69
C VAL A 357 -19.79 -15.91 -8.13
N ASP A 358 -21.06 -16.11 -8.44
CA ASP A 358 -21.50 -16.41 -9.81
C ASP A 358 -21.22 -15.24 -10.77
N VAL A 359 -21.39 -14.01 -10.33
CA VAL A 359 -21.02 -12.81 -11.10
C VAL A 359 -19.51 -12.74 -11.31
N ILE A 360 -18.71 -12.96 -10.26
CA ILE A 360 -17.25 -12.99 -10.37
C ILE A 360 -16.82 -14.03 -11.40
N LYS A 361 -17.30 -15.28 -11.26
CA LYS A 361 -16.98 -16.39 -12.18
C LYS A 361 -17.38 -16.08 -13.63
N SER A 362 -18.56 -15.49 -13.82
CA SER A 362 -19.02 -15.09 -15.16
C SER A 362 -18.10 -14.09 -15.84
N LEU A 363 -17.57 -13.10 -15.08
CA LEU A 363 -16.66 -12.09 -15.61
C LEU A 363 -15.22 -12.59 -15.77
N THR A 364 -14.80 -13.53 -14.93
CA THR A 364 -13.45 -14.13 -14.99
C THR A 364 -13.35 -15.27 -16.00
N GLY A 365 -14.47 -15.74 -16.52
CA GLY A 365 -14.53 -16.86 -17.50
C GLY A 365 -14.36 -18.24 -16.87
N ILE A 366 -14.55 -18.38 -15.56
CA ILE A 366 -14.57 -19.68 -14.86
C ILE A 366 -15.99 -20.23 -14.87
N ASN A 367 -16.15 -21.47 -15.37
CA ASN A 367 -17.44 -22.17 -15.44
C ASN A 367 -17.68 -23.07 -14.24
#